data_e4ec949f13b39c27666280a519c3cb82
#
_entry.id   e4ec949f13b39c27666280a519c3cb82
#
_cell.length_a   1.000
_cell.length_b   1.000
_cell.length_c   1.000
_cell.angle_alpha   90.00
_cell.angle_beta   90.00
_cell.angle_gamma   90.00
#
_symmetry.space_group_name_H-M   'P 1'
#
loop_
_entity.id
_entity.type
_entity.pdbx_description
1 polymer ?
#
loop_
_entity_poly.entity_id
_entity_poly.type
_entity_poly.pdbx_seq_one_letter_code
_entity_poly.pdbx_strand_id
1 'polypeptide(L)'
;MSETIMDYTMDTLRDPYTYANKIWRGGLSSFPPAIVTCAITGANGGKETNPNLPETIPEQVESTYEAYKAGAVMVHIHCRNPENTAEFSLEPELYRELNAKIREKCPDIIINNTAICGRNIIPEEAAVTPPKVSLIETYAEVSSVDVSNYFSHIKLPARPGVPGREKDIVMERGYCISQGEALDACRKLSAHGTKPEFECFQLSDLHYLLWLIKNGYQDPFGAPHWLQFVFTTGSNWPTPEFFNTLKQHVPNNTMLGVIATGAMQFPILAQALIAGAHVRVGMEDNVYIGKGRKADSNAQLVEKICRIADDLGRPRATCEQARAMLGLGAPRKY
;
A
#
# COMPACT_ATOMS: atom_id res chain seq x y z
N MET A 1 27.88 -14.34 -3.04
CA MET A 1 27.71 -13.41 -4.17
C MET A 1 26.74 -12.36 -3.69
N SER A 2 27.10 -11.08 -3.69
CA SER A 2 26.16 -10.01 -3.34
C SER A 2 25.05 -10.00 -4.41
N GLU A 3 23.81 -10.19 -3.99
CA GLU A 3 22.67 -10.02 -4.87
C GLU A 3 22.68 -8.59 -5.42
N THR A 4 22.48 -8.44 -6.71
CA THR A 4 22.34 -7.12 -7.34
C THR A 4 20.91 -6.63 -7.15
N ILE A 5 20.69 -5.31 -7.18
CA ILE A 5 19.32 -4.72 -7.11
C ILE A 5 18.39 -5.35 -8.15
N MET A 6 18.90 -5.75 -9.30
CA MET A 6 18.14 -6.42 -10.37
C MET A 6 17.55 -7.77 -9.94
N ASP A 7 18.12 -8.43 -8.93
CA ASP A 7 17.57 -9.69 -8.41
C ASP A 7 16.29 -9.51 -7.60
N TYR A 8 15.97 -8.29 -7.20
CA TYR A 8 14.77 -7.95 -6.44
C TYR A 8 13.60 -7.50 -7.31
N THR A 9 13.82 -7.26 -8.61
CA THR A 9 12.79 -6.79 -9.54
C THR A 9 12.03 -7.93 -10.18
N MET A 10 10.85 -7.61 -10.74
CA MET A 10 10.04 -8.59 -11.49
C MET A 10 10.69 -9.00 -12.82
N ASP A 11 11.74 -8.32 -13.29
CA ASP A 11 12.42 -8.64 -14.53
C ASP A 11 12.97 -10.06 -14.54
N THR A 12 13.59 -10.47 -13.43
CA THR A 12 14.13 -11.82 -13.28
C THR A 12 13.07 -12.88 -13.02
N LEU A 13 11.98 -12.50 -12.34
CA LEU A 13 10.91 -13.44 -11.93
C LEU A 13 9.86 -13.67 -13.02
N ARG A 14 9.83 -12.83 -14.06
CA ARG A 14 8.97 -13.02 -15.24
C ARG A 14 9.49 -14.10 -16.18
N ASP A 15 10.81 -14.20 -16.30
CA ASP A 15 11.43 -15.21 -17.15
C ASP A 15 11.19 -16.62 -16.57
N PRO A 16 10.52 -17.52 -17.33
CA PRO A 16 10.16 -18.83 -16.81
C PRO A 16 11.37 -19.71 -16.49
N TYR A 17 12.48 -19.53 -17.19
CA TYR A 17 13.72 -20.29 -16.93
C TYR A 17 14.39 -19.82 -15.64
N THR A 18 14.45 -18.51 -15.41
CA THR A 18 14.97 -17.92 -14.18
C THR A 18 14.12 -18.33 -12.98
N TYR A 19 12.79 -18.26 -13.13
CA TYR A 19 11.86 -18.69 -12.09
C TYR A 19 12.06 -20.18 -11.76
N ALA A 20 12.06 -21.06 -12.78
CA ALA A 20 12.27 -22.49 -12.59
C ALA A 20 13.63 -22.82 -11.93
N ASN A 21 14.69 -22.17 -12.35
CA ASN A 21 16.02 -22.34 -11.75
C ASN A 21 16.06 -21.95 -10.27
N LYS A 22 15.38 -20.87 -9.89
CA LYS A 22 15.26 -20.48 -8.46
C LYS A 22 14.49 -21.55 -7.67
N ILE A 23 13.37 -22.05 -8.19
CA ILE A 23 12.59 -23.11 -7.56
C ILE A 23 13.41 -24.41 -7.39
N TRP A 24 14.12 -24.83 -8.44
CA TRP A 24 14.94 -26.05 -8.37
C TRP A 24 16.12 -25.95 -7.40
N ARG A 25 16.66 -24.76 -7.17
CA ARG A 25 17.80 -24.55 -6.27
C ARG A 25 17.42 -24.47 -4.79
N GLY A 26 16.25 -24.02 -4.46
CA GLY A 26 15.89 -23.80 -3.05
C GLY A 26 14.43 -23.44 -2.81
N GLY A 27 13.53 -23.72 -3.74
CA GLY A 27 12.13 -23.31 -3.62
C GLY A 27 12.01 -21.78 -3.49
N LEU A 28 11.03 -21.33 -2.73
CA LEU A 28 10.84 -19.88 -2.53
C LEU A 28 11.90 -19.26 -1.62
N SER A 29 12.73 -20.04 -0.92
CA SER A 29 13.85 -19.50 -0.13
C SER A 29 14.94 -18.88 -0.98
N SER A 30 14.99 -19.17 -2.28
CA SER A 30 15.90 -18.55 -3.24
C SER A 30 15.40 -17.25 -3.87
N PHE A 31 14.20 -16.82 -3.47
CA PHE A 31 13.61 -15.57 -3.94
C PHE A 31 14.00 -14.40 -3.02
N PRO A 32 13.94 -13.15 -3.52
CA PRO A 32 14.13 -11.99 -2.67
C PRO A 32 13.20 -12.01 -1.46
N PRO A 33 13.63 -11.57 -0.28
CA PRO A 33 12.76 -11.56 0.89
C PRO A 33 11.55 -10.65 0.66
N ALA A 34 10.38 -11.09 1.11
CA ALA A 34 9.13 -10.36 0.91
C ALA A 34 9.02 -9.16 1.87
N ILE A 35 8.80 -7.97 1.33
CA ILE A 35 8.36 -6.80 2.11
C ILE A 35 6.92 -7.05 2.55
N VAL A 36 6.68 -6.95 3.86
CA VAL A 36 5.34 -7.00 4.45
C VAL A 36 4.96 -5.60 4.89
N THR A 37 3.99 -5.00 4.22
CA THR A 37 3.41 -3.70 4.57
C THR A 37 2.14 -3.90 5.38
N CYS A 38 1.93 -3.07 6.41
CA CYS A 38 0.68 -3.01 7.15
C CYS A 38 -0.04 -1.68 6.93
N ALA A 39 -1.24 -1.71 6.31
CA ALA A 39 -2.11 -0.56 6.13
C ALA A 39 -3.14 -0.52 7.28
N ILE A 40 -2.90 0.35 8.25
CA ILE A 40 -3.53 0.21 9.57
C ILE A 40 -4.95 0.77 9.68
N THR A 41 -5.31 1.81 8.90
CA THR A 41 -6.53 2.59 9.18
C THR A 41 -7.40 2.84 7.95
N GLY A 42 -6.81 3.34 6.86
CA GLY A 42 -7.54 3.74 5.65
C GLY A 42 -8.38 5.01 5.77
N ALA A 43 -8.97 5.42 4.64
CA ALA A 43 -9.71 6.67 4.51
C ALA A 43 -11.22 6.53 4.75
N ASN A 44 -11.80 5.34 4.59
CA ASN A 44 -13.25 5.17 4.43
C ASN A 44 -13.95 4.55 5.64
N GLY A 45 -13.58 3.34 6.02
CA GLY A 45 -14.17 2.63 7.18
C GLY A 45 -13.57 3.09 8.50
N GLY A 46 -14.29 2.85 9.58
CA GLY A 46 -13.85 3.17 10.94
C GLY A 46 -14.29 2.09 11.93
N LYS A 47 -14.38 2.43 13.20
CA LYS A 47 -14.79 1.51 14.29
C LYS A 47 -16.16 0.88 14.08
N GLU A 48 -17.01 1.46 13.25
CA GLU A 48 -18.28 0.84 12.83
C GLU A 48 -18.05 -0.42 11.98
N THR A 49 -16.94 -0.49 11.25
CA THR A 49 -16.60 -1.68 10.47
C THR A 49 -15.90 -2.73 11.31
N ASN A 50 -14.98 -2.30 12.17
CA ASN A 50 -14.31 -3.13 13.16
C ASN A 50 -13.96 -2.27 14.39
N PRO A 51 -14.43 -2.61 15.61
CA PRO A 51 -14.20 -1.80 16.81
C PRO A 51 -12.71 -1.65 17.18
N ASN A 52 -11.85 -2.53 16.68
CA ASN A 52 -10.40 -2.52 16.92
C ASN A 52 -9.63 -1.71 15.86
N LEU A 53 -10.31 -1.09 14.89
CA LEU A 53 -9.65 -0.25 13.90
C LEU A 53 -9.08 1.01 14.58
N PRO A 54 -7.76 1.31 14.44
CA PRO A 54 -7.15 2.45 15.11
C PRO A 54 -7.53 3.75 14.40
N GLU A 55 -8.08 4.72 15.12
CA GLU A 55 -8.50 6.00 14.54
C GLU A 55 -7.67 7.17 15.07
N THR A 56 -7.44 7.21 16.38
CA THR A 56 -6.67 8.30 17.01
C THR A 56 -5.16 8.11 16.82
N ILE A 57 -4.39 9.19 16.93
CA ILE A 57 -2.92 9.12 16.86
C ILE A 57 -2.34 8.09 17.83
N PRO A 58 -2.70 8.07 19.14
CA PRO A 58 -2.19 7.03 20.05
C PRO A 58 -2.54 5.60 19.62
N GLU A 59 -3.78 5.37 19.14
CA GLU A 59 -4.20 4.05 18.65
C GLU A 59 -3.40 3.63 17.40
N GLN A 60 -3.18 4.57 16.47
CA GLN A 60 -2.39 4.29 15.26
C GLN A 60 -0.91 4.00 15.57
N VAL A 61 -0.32 4.71 16.54
CA VAL A 61 1.03 4.44 17.02
C VAL A 61 1.13 3.05 17.64
N GLU A 62 0.20 2.70 18.54
CA GLU A 62 0.18 1.38 19.19
C GLU A 62 -0.04 0.26 18.16
N SER A 63 -1.03 0.41 17.29
CA SER A 63 -1.31 -0.56 16.23
C SER A 63 -0.12 -0.76 15.28
N THR A 64 0.61 0.32 14.97
CA THR A 64 1.85 0.24 14.18
C THR A 64 2.92 -0.56 14.94
N TYR A 65 3.10 -0.30 16.23
CA TYR A 65 4.08 -1.01 17.04
C TYR A 65 3.77 -2.50 17.13
N GLU A 66 2.52 -2.87 17.35
CA GLU A 66 2.09 -4.28 17.36
C GLU A 66 2.33 -4.95 16.01
N ALA A 67 1.98 -4.28 14.90
CA ALA A 67 2.21 -4.77 13.54
C ALA A 67 3.72 -4.92 13.24
N TYR A 68 4.54 -3.98 13.69
CA TYR A 68 6.00 -4.04 13.58
C TYR A 68 6.56 -5.25 14.33
N LYS A 69 6.12 -5.50 15.55
CA LYS A 69 6.49 -6.68 16.35
C LYS A 69 6.06 -7.97 15.69
N ALA A 70 4.93 -7.97 14.99
CA ALA A 70 4.39 -9.12 14.24
C ALA A 70 5.15 -9.39 12.92
N GLY A 71 6.00 -8.46 12.46
CA GLY A 71 6.86 -8.63 11.29
C GLY A 71 6.57 -7.70 10.12
N ALA A 72 5.73 -6.67 10.28
CA ALA A 72 5.62 -5.60 9.29
C ALA A 72 6.90 -4.77 9.26
N VAL A 73 7.41 -4.48 8.07
CA VAL A 73 8.61 -3.64 7.88
C VAL A 73 8.30 -2.27 7.26
N MET A 74 7.06 -2.10 6.82
CA MET A 74 6.50 -0.84 6.34
C MET A 74 5.09 -0.66 6.92
N VAL A 75 4.74 0.57 7.29
CA VAL A 75 3.39 0.95 7.69
C VAL A 75 2.82 1.96 6.71
N HIS A 76 1.57 1.74 6.25
CA HIS A 76 0.82 2.71 5.44
C HIS A 76 -0.24 3.39 6.30
N ILE A 77 -0.33 4.72 6.17
CA ILE A 77 -1.04 5.59 7.10
C ILE A 77 -2.01 6.53 6.40
N HIS A 78 -3.23 6.57 6.93
CA HIS A 78 -4.18 7.67 6.81
C HIS A 78 -4.42 8.26 8.19
N CYS A 79 -3.91 9.47 8.45
CA CYS A 79 -4.20 10.15 9.71
C CYS A 79 -5.67 10.58 9.76
N ARG A 80 -6.34 10.37 10.89
CA ARG A 80 -7.74 10.77 11.07
C ARG A 80 -7.86 12.19 11.62
N ASN A 81 -8.96 12.85 11.27
CA ASN A 81 -9.31 14.15 11.84
C ASN A 81 -9.58 13.99 13.36
N PRO A 82 -8.85 14.69 14.24
CA PRO A 82 -9.05 14.55 15.69
C PRO A 82 -10.44 14.98 16.16
N GLU A 83 -11.10 15.91 15.46
CA GLU A 83 -12.43 16.39 15.79
C GLU A 83 -13.55 15.44 15.30
N ASN A 84 -13.27 14.69 14.23
CA ASN A 84 -14.18 13.71 13.66
C ASN A 84 -13.39 12.52 13.09
N THR A 85 -13.14 11.50 13.90
CA THR A 85 -12.34 10.34 13.50
C THR A 85 -13.00 9.45 12.42
N ALA A 86 -14.23 9.73 12.02
CA ALA A 86 -14.86 9.12 10.84
C ALA A 86 -14.25 9.62 9.53
N GLU A 87 -13.54 10.74 9.56
CA GLU A 87 -12.91 11.37 8.41
C GLU A 87 -11.39 11.27 8.52
N PHE A 88 -10.71 11.08 7.39
CA PHE A 88 -9.26 11.23 7.35
C PHE A 88 -8.89 12.72 7.25
N SER A 89 -7.73 13.06 7.80
CA SER A 89 -7.20 14.42 7.75
C SER A 89 -6.44 14.70 6.45
N LEU A 90 -6.46 15.96 6.02
CA LEU A 90 -5.64 16.48 4.94
C LEU A 90 -4.54 17.42 5.47
N GLU A 91 -4.36 17.50 6.79
CA GLU A 91 -3.40 18.37 7.43
C GLU A 91 -2.04 17.68 7.56
N PRO A 92 -0.99 18.14 6.82
CA PRO A 92 0.33 17.50 6.85
C PRO A 92 0.97 17.48 8.25
N GLU A 93 0.64 18.46 9.09
CA GLU A 93 1.12 18.58 10.46
C GLU A 93 0.75 17.36 11.31
N LEU A 94 -0.49 16.89 11.20
CA LEU A 94 -0.97 15.69 11.94
C LEU A 94 -0.23 14.43 11.48
N TYR A 95 0.07 14.33 10.18
CA TYR A 95 0.89 13.22 9.68
C TYR A 95 2.32 13.29 10.20
N ARG A 96 2.93 14.48 10.24
CA ARG A 96 4.28 14.65 10.81
C ARG A 96 4.33 14.30 12.29
N GLU A 97 3.33 14.70 13.07
CA GLU A 97 3.19 14.31 14.47
C GLU A 97 3.08 12.80 14.63
N LEU A 98 2.21 12.16 13.84
CA LEU A 98 2.03 10.71 13.86
C LEU A 98 3.31 9.98 13.45
N ASN A 99 3.97 10.43 12.36
CA ASN A 99 5.23 9.88 11.89
C ASN A 99 6.33 9.95 12.97
N ALA A 100 6.45 11.09 13.66
CA ALA A 100 7.41 11.26 14.76
C ALA A 100 7.16 10.26 15.89
N LYS A 101 5.93 10.14 16.35
CA LYS A 101 5.56 9.20 17.43
C LYS A 101 5.74 7.73 17.02
N ILE A 102 5.46 7.39 15.77
CA ILE A 102 5.75 6.06 15.24
C ILE A 102 7.25 5.81 15.24
N ARG A 103 8.06 6.78 14.77
CA ARG A 103 9.52 6.65 14.72
C ARG A 103 10.15 6.46 16.10
N GLU A 104 9.62 7.12 17.13
CA GLU A 104 10.07 6.94 18.50
C GLU A 104 9.87 5.49 18.98
N LYS A 105 8.77 4.87 18.62
CA LYS A 105 8.39 3.52 19.07
C LYS A 105 8.90 2.40 18.15
N CYS A 106 9.04 2.69 16.86
CA CYS A 106 9.47 1.78 15.80
C CYS A 106 10.66 2.40 15.05
N PRO A 107 11.89 2.22 15.55
CA PRO A 107 13.03 3.04 15.12
C PRO A 107 13.46 2.88 13.66
N ASP A 108 13.15 1.75 13.03
CA ASP A 108 13.61 1.41 11.68
C ASP A 108 12.49 1.07 10.68
N ILE A 109 11.22 0.99 11.13
CA ILE A 109 10.08 0.75 10.23
C ILE A 109 10.03 1.81 9.13
N ILE A 110 9.69 1.41 7.91
CA ILE A 110 9.48 2.35 6.81
C ILE A 110 8.10 3.00 6.95
N ILE A 111 8.07 4.33 6.95
CA ILE A 111 6.82 5.10 7.07
C ILE A 111 6.35 5.51 5.68
N ASN A 112 5.16 5.04 5.32
CA ASN A 112 4.47 5.33 4.08
C ASN A 112 3.18 6.11 4.40
N ASN A 113 3.01 7.29 3.82
CA ASN A 113 1.78 8.06 3.94
C ASN A 113 1.02 8.06 2.60
N THR A 114 -0.31 8.14 2.66
CA THR A 114 -1.08 8.47 1.46
C THR A 114 -0.72 9.87 0.96
N ALA A 115 -0.57 10.07 -0.35
CA ALA A 115 -0.37 11.42 -0.91
C ALA A 115 -1.68 12.06 -1.36
N ILE A 116 -2.66 11.27 -1.77
CA ILE A 116 -3.97 11.71 -2.32
C ILE A 116 -3.81 12.89 -3.29
N CYS A 117 -3.37 12.59 -4.50
CA CYS A 117 -3.02 13.60 -5.50
C CYS A 117 -4.13 13.88 -6.52
N GLY A 118 -5.13 13.01 -6.62
CA GLY A 118 -6.20 13.09 -7.61
C GLY A 118 -7.45 13.82 -7.12
N ARG A 119 -8.49 13.71 -7.92
CA ARG A 119 -9.79 14.34 -7.71
C ARG A 119 -10.86 13.30 -7.46
N ASN A 120 -11.79 13.62 -6.57
CA ASN A 120 -13.03 12.87 -6.45
C ASN A 120 -14.09 13.44 -7.40
N ILE A 121 -14.80 12.56 -8.09
CA ILE A 121 -15.99 12.88 -8.87
C ILE A 121 -17.18 12.31 -8.08
N ILE A 122 -18.08 13.18 -7.64
CA ILE A 122 -19.30 12.78 -6.94
C ILE A 122 -20.43 12.86 -7.95
N PRO A 123 -21.01 11.71 -8.39
CA PRO A 123 -22.00 11.68 -9.45
C PRO A 123 -23.24 12.55 -9.17
N GLU A 124 -23.70 12.59 -7.91
CA GLU A 124 -24.89 13.33 -7.50
C GLU A 124 -24.72 14.85 -7.60
N GLU A 125 -23.51 15.33 -7.45
CA GLU A 125 -23.21 16.77 -7.46
C GLU A 125 -22.66 17.25 -8.81
N ALA A 126 -22.31 16.32 -9.71
CA ALA A 126 -21.53 16.59 -10.92
C ALA A 126 -20.29 17.45 -10.65
N ALA A 127 -19.83 17.46 -9.41
CA ALA A 127 -18.75 18.29 -8.93
C ALA A 127 -17.43 17.55 -9.03
N VAL A 128 -16.42 18.22 -9.58
CA VAL A 128 -15.03 17.76 -9.57
C VAL A 128 -14.32 18.55 -8.48
N THR A 129 -13.91 17.89 -7.41
CA THR A 129 -13.11 18.56 -6.38
C THR A 129 -11.70 18.86 -6.89
N PRO A 130 -11.07 19.97 -6.49
CA PRO A 130 -9.68 20.24 -6.85
C PRO A 130 -8.74 19.12 -6.42
N PRO A 131 -7.61 18.92 -7.11
CA PRO A 131 -6.60 17.96 -6.67
C PRO A 131 -6.10 18.34 -5.28
N LYS A 132 -6.03 17.36 -4.39
CA LYS A 132 -5.55 17.55 -3.02
C LYS A 132 -4.08 17.16 -2.95
N VAL A 133 -3.19 18.11 -3.17
CA VAL A 133 -1.73 17.90 -3.19
C VAL A 133 -1.10 18.12 -1.80
N SER A 134 -1.91 18.41 -0.78
CA SER A 134 -1.45 18.85 0.54
C SER A 134 -0.61 17.81 1.29
N LEU A 135 -0.83 16.51 1.06
CA LEU A 135 -0.13 15.45 1.80
C LEU A 135 1.29 15.13 1.28
N ILE A 136 1.77 15.84 0.26
CA ILE A 136 3.19 15.76 -0.17
C ILE A 136 4.13 16.25 0.95
N GLU A 137 3.71 17.25 1.72
CA GLU A 137 4.52 17.85 2.79
C GLU A 137 4.49 17.10 4.12
N THR A 138 4.03 15.85 4.11
CA THR A 138 4.13 14.96 5.28
C THR A 138 5.55 14.49 5.55
N TYR A 139 6.42 14.62 4.54
CA TYR A 139 7.81 14.18 4.56
C TYR A 139 7.99 12.70 4.93
N ALA A 140 7.04 11.86 4.57
CA ALA A 140 7.19 10.42 4.73
C ALA A 140 8.38 9.86 3.91
N GLU A 141 8.84 8.67 4.23
CA GLU A 141 9.93 8.02 3.48
C GLU A 141 9.42 7.48 2.16
N VAL A 142 8.17 7.00 2.14
CA VAL A 142 7.43 6.54 0.98
C VAL A 142 6.06 7.23 0.99
N SER A 143 5.50 7.53 -0.16
CA SER A 143 4.11 8.01 -0.26
C SER A 143 3.39 7.37 -1.43
N SER A 144 2.17 6.89 -1.20
CA SER A 144 1.35 6.31 -2.26
C SER A 144 0.78 7.38 -3.17
N VAL A 145 0.83 7.10 -4.47
CA VAL A 145 0.27 7.92 -5.54
C VAL A 145 -0.62 7.05 -6.40
N ASP A 146 -1.93 7.27 -6.32
CA ASP A 146 -2.87 6.61 -7.22
C ASP A 146 -2.63 7.08 -8.65
N VAL A 147 -2.22 6.19 -9.53
CA VAL A 147 -2.03 6.48 -10.96
C VAL A 147 -3.14 5.88 -11.82
N SER A 148 -4.36 5.90 -11.29
CA SER A 148 -5.53 5.22 -11.84
C SER A 148 -6.72 6.15 -11.97
N ASN A 149 -7.66 5.76 -12.82
CA ASN A 149 -8.98 6.39 -12.90
C ASN A 149 -10.02 5.29 -12.71
N TYR A 150 -10.75 5.33 -11.59
CA TYR A 150 -11.66 4.25 -11.22
C TYR A 150 -12.91 4.77 -10.51
N PHE A 151 -13.94 3.94 -10.47
CA PHE A 151 -15.12 4.16 -9.64
C PHE A 151 -15.13 3.18 -8.48
N SER A 152 -15.48 3.67 -7.30
CA SER A 152 -15.63 2.86 -6.10
C SER A 152 -17.09 2.82 -5.65
N HIS A 153 -17.52 1.66 -5.15
CA HIS A 153 -18.81 1.45 -4.52
C HIS A 153 -18.56 0.83 -3.15
N ILE A 154 -18.64 1.65 -2.10
CA ILE A 154 -18.27 1.25 -0.75
C ILE A 154 -19.50 1.33 0.16
N LYS A 155 -19.88 0.20 0.76
CA LYS A 155 -20.92 0.13 1.77
C LYS A 155 -20.31 0.31 3.16
N LEU A 156 -20.80 1.30 3.89
CA LEU A 156 -20.37 1.55 5.26
C LEU A 156 -21.57 1.41 6.19
N PRO A 157 -21.43 0.67 7.31
CA PRO A 157 -22.46 0.59 8.35
C PRO A 157 -22.76 1.96 8.96
N ALA A 158 -23.91 2.07 9.59
CA ALA A 158 -24.27 3.24 10.40
C ALA A 158 -23.18 3.51 11.45
N ARG A 159 -22.98 4.80 11.73
CA ARG A 159 -22.09 5.28 12.80
C ARG A 159 -22.84 6.34 13.62
N PRO A 160 -23.67 5.93 14.60
CA PRO A 160 -24.44 6.84 15.41
C PRO A 160 -23.57 7.91 16.09
N GLY A 161 -24.03 9.15 16.07
CA GLY A 161 -23.28 10.29 16.61
C GLY A 161 -22.38 11.01 15.60
N VAL A 162 -22.28 10.49 14.38
CA VAL A 162 -21.57 11.17 13.28
C VAL A 162 -22.61 11.71 12.30
N PRO A 163 -22.64 13.02 12.02
CA PRO A 163 -23.59 13.62 11.07
C PRO A 163 -23.55 12.94 9.69
N GLY A 164 -24.73 12.60 9.16
CA GLY A 164 -24.83 11.90 7.87
C GLY A 164 -24.49 10.41 7.90
N ARG A 165 -24.20 9.83 9.09
CA ARG A 165 -23.85 8.42 9.27
C ARG A 165 -24.81 7.68 10.21
N GLU A 166 -25.99 8.22 10.44
CA GLU A 166 -27.04 7.63 11.31
C GLU A 166 -27.62 6.33 10.75
N LYS A 167 -27.42 6.10 9.45
CA LYS A 167 -27.83 4.87 8.72
C LYS A 167 -26.65 4.32 7.93
N ASP A 168 -26.79 3.07 7.48
CA ASP A 168 -25.88 2.52 6.48
C ASP A 168 -25.87 3.42 5.24
N ILE A 169 -24.69 3.69 4.73
CA ILE A 169 -24.51 4.49 3.51
C ILE A 169 -23.81 3.69 2.41
N VAL A 170 -24.07 4.08 1.20
CA VAL A 170 -23.31 3.66 0.03
C VAL A 170 -22.56 4.89 -0.49
N MET A 171 -21.25 4.81 -0.55
CA MET A 171 -20.43 5.85 -1.19
C MET A 171 -20.11 5.40 -2.60
N GLU A 172 -20.61 6.13 -3.57
CA GLU A 172 -20.21 6.00 -4.97
C GLU A 172 -19.38 7.21 -5.36
N ARG A 173 -18.14 6.97 -5.76
CA ARG A 173 -17.25 8.04 -6.20
C ARG A 173 -16.39 7.56 -7.35
N GLY A 174 -16.14 8.48 -8.30
CA GLY A 174 -15.03 8.36 -9.21
C GLY A 174 -13.77 8.96 -8.60
N TYR A 175 -12.64 8.36 -8.88
CA TYR A 175 -11.34 8.96 -8.64
C TYR A 175 -10.66 9.16 -9.99
N CYS A 176 -10.07 10.32 -10.21
CA CYS A 176 -9.32 10.58 -11.43
C CYS A 176 -8.10 11.46 -11.18
N ILE A 177 -7.07 11.20 -11.96
CA ILE A 177 -5.85 11.98 -11.99
C ILE A 177 -5.35 12.06 -13.43
N SER A 178 -4.94 13.23 -13.88
CA SER A 178 -4.27 13.35 -15.17
C SER A 178 -2.80 12.93 -15.07
N GLN A 179 -2.22 12.53 -16.19
CA GLN A 179 -0.81 12.11 -16.24
C GLN A 179 0.13 13.26 -15.84
N GLY A 180 -0.22 14.50 -16.20
CA GLY A 180 0.55 15.68 -15.80
C GLY A 180 0.52 15.92 -14.29
N GLU A 181 -0.64 15.76 -13.67
CA GLU A 181 -0.79 15.89 -12.20
C GLU A 181 -0.02 14.79 -11.46
N ALA A 182 -0.09 13.55 -11.93
CA ALA A 182 0.67 12.45 -11.33
C ALA A 182 2.18 12.69 -11.44
N LEU A 183 2.67 13.18 -12.59
CA LEU A 183 4.07 13.52 -12.78
C LEU A 183 4.53 14.66 -11.87
N ASP A 184 3.71 15.71 -11.72
CA ASP A 184 3.98 16.83 -10.83
C ASP A 184 4.04 16.38 -9.36
N ALA A 185 3.09 15.55 -8.92
CA ALA A 185 3.08 14.97 -7.59
C ALA A 185 4.35 14.14 -7.32
N CYS A 186 4.72 13.25 -8.25
CA CYS A 186 5.94 12.45 -8.13
C CYS A 186 7.20 13.31 -8.06
N ARG A 187 7.29 14.38 -8.85
CA ARG A 187 8.41 15.30 -8.81
C ARG A 187 8.51 16.05 -7.47
N LYS A 188 7.37 16.48 -6.93
CA LYS A 188 7.31 17.15 -5.63
C LYS A 188 7.70 16.22 -4.50
N LEU A 189 7.19 14.99 -4.48
CA LEU A 189 7.61 13.95 -3.52
C LEU A 189 9.11 13.69 -3.61
N SER A 190 9.62 13.52 -4.82
CA SER A 190 11.06 13.31 -5.06
C SER A 190 11.92 14.47 -4.58
N ALA A 191 11.47 15.71 -4.76
CA ALA A 191 12.16 16.92 -4.28
C ALA A 191 12.25 16.97 -2.75
N HIS A 192 11.31 16.34 -2.04
CA HIS A 192 11.34 16.17 -0.58
C HIS A 192 12.07 14.90 -0.12
N GLY A 193 12.68 14.16 -1.05
CA GLY A 193 13.35 12.89 -0.75
C GLY A 193 12.36 11.80 -0.33
N THR A 194 11.11 11.86 -0.76
CA THR A 194 10.08 10.84 -0.55
C THR A 194 9.97 9.96 -1.78
N LYS A 195 10.04 8.65 -1.61
CA LYS A 195 9.88 7.70 -2.70
C LYS A 195 8.41 7.54 -3.05
N PRO A 196 7.98 7.81 -4.31
CA PRO A 196 6.63 7.48 -4.74
C PRO A 196 6.38 5.97 -4.76
N GLU A 197 5.25 5.56 -4.22
CA GLU A 197 4.65 4.24 -4.36
C GLU A 197 3.47 4.36 -5.33
N PHE A 198 3.56 3.70 -6.48
CA PHE A 198 2.51 3.79 -7.49
C PHE A 198 1.40 2.80 -7.19
N GLU A 199 0.19 3.27 -6.91
CA GLU A 199 -0.99 2.41 -6.76
C GLU A 199 -1.75 2.31 -8.08
N CYS A 200 -1.77 1.08 -8.64
CA CYS A 200 -2.45 0.73 -9.88
C CYS A 200 -3.64 -0.17 -9.58
N PHE A 201 -4.83 0.22 -10.05
CA PHE A 201 -6.09 -0.51 -9.83
C PHE A 201 -6.53 -1.31 -11.04
N GLN A 202 -5.99 -1.00 -12.21
CA GLN A 202 -6.32 -1.67 -13.47
C GLN A 202 -5.04 -1.98 -14.25
N LEU A 203 -5.09 -3.00 -15.10
CA LEU A 203 -3.92 -3.37 -15.91
C LEU A 203 -3.46 -2.22 -16.82
N SER A 204 -4.41 -1.41 -17.30
CA SER A 204 -4.13 -0.20 -18.10
C SER A 204 -3.30 0.85 -17.37
N ASP A 205 -3.33 0.87 -16.04
CA ASP A 205 -2.59 1.86 -15.24
C ASP A 205 -1.07 1.66 -15.34
N LEU A 206 -0.62 0.46 -15.72
CA LEU A 206 0.78 0.21 -16.02
C LEU A 206 1.27 1.05 -17.21
N HIS A 207 0.39 1.40 -18.17
CA HIS A 207 0.70 2.39 -19.21
C HIS A 207 0.92 3.79 -18.65
N TYR A 208 0.21 4.12 -17.56
CA TYR A 208 0.38 5.39 -16.85
C TYR A 208 1.80 5.49 -16.28
N LEU A 209 2.24 4.47 -15.58
CA LEU A 209 3.60 4.39 -15.03
C LEU A 209 4.65 4.47 -16.14
N LEU A 210 4.48 3.74 -17.24
CA LEU A 210 5.37 3.81 -18.39
C LEU A 210 5.44 5.23 -18.99
N TRP A 211 4.31 5.92 -19.04
CA TRP A 211 4.25 7.30 -19.51
C TRP A 211 5.03 8.25 -18.59
N LEU A 212 4.87 8.10 -17.26
CA LEU A 212 5.62 8.89 -16.27
C LEU A 212 7.13 8.73 -16.46
N ILE A 213 7.58 7.48 -16.59
CA ILE A 213 9.00 7.16 -16.80
C ILE A 213 9.52 7.81 -18.10
N LYS A 214 8.78 7.68 -19.20
CA LYS A 214 9.13 8.28 -20.51
C LYS A 214 9.17 9.80 -20.49
N ASN A 215 8.37 10.44 -19.63
CA ASN A 215 8.30 11.89 -19.51
C ASN A 215 9.15 12.47 -18.38
N GLY A 216 10.14 11.71 -17.95
CA GLY A 216 11.23 12.18 -17.10
C GLY A 216 11.00 12.02 -15.61
N TYR A 217 10.08 11.14 -15.19
CA TYR A 217 10.08 10.70 -13.81
C TYR A 217 11.36 9.89 -13.56
N GLN A 218 12.07 10.28 -12.53
CA GLN A 218 13.25 9.55 -12.04
C GLN A 218 13.04 9.27 -10.56
N ASP A 219 13.26 8.01 -10.16
CA ASP A 219 13.24 7.66 -8.75
C ASP A 219 14.34 8.44 -8.00
N PRO A 220 14.01 9.14 -6.90
CA PRO A 220 14.96 9.99 -6.19
C PRO A 220 16.13 9.21 -5.58
N PHE A 221 16.01 7.90 -5.45
CA PHE A 221 17.03 7.02 -4.85
C PHE A 221 17.76 6.16 -5.89
N GLY A 222 17.41 6.27 -7.18
CA GLY A 222 18.02 5.46 -8.24
C GLY A 222 17.72 3.97 -8.12
N ALA A 223 16.78 3.59 -7.28
CA ALA A 223 16.37 2.22 -7.01
C ALA A 223 15.21 1.79 -7.94
N PRO A 224 14.80 0.53 -7.93
CA PRO A 224 13.62 0.08 -8.66
C PRO A 224 12.39 0.90 -8.33
N HIS A 225 11.50 1.07 -9.30
CA HIS A 225 10.18 1.63 -9.05
C HIS A 225 9.43 0.76 -8.06
N TRP A 226 8.69 1.38 -7.14
CA TRP A 226 7.87 0.70 -6.17
C TRP A 226 6.41 0.77 -6.60
N LEU A 227 5.84 -0.35 -6.99
CA LEU A 227 4.48 -0.48 -7.51
C LEU A 227 3.64 -1.34 -6.56
N GLN A 228 2.46 -0.86 -6.19
CA GLN A 228 1.41 -1.62 -5.54
C GLN A 228 0.28 -1.87 -6.55
N PHE A 229 -0.03 -3.14 -6.83
CA PHE A 229 -1.20 -3.47 -7.64
C PHE A 229 -2.38 -3.85 -6.74
N VAL A 230 -3.51 -3.16 -6.92
CA VAL A 230 -4.66 -3.23 -6.03
C VAL A 230 -5.76 -4.10 -6.63
N PHE A 231 -6.05 -5.20 -5.96
CA PHE A 231 -7.23 -6.04 -6.25
C PHE A 231 -8.37 -5.63 -5.33
N THR A 232 -9.34 -4.93 -5.88
CA THR A 232 -10.54 -4.49 -5.18
C THR A 232 -11.80 -4.75 -6.01
N THR A 233 -12.96 -4.65 -5.37
CA THR A 233 -14.25 -4.86 -6.06
C THR A 233 -14.40 -3.86 -7.20
N GLY A 234 -14.67 -4.36 -8.40
CA GLY A 234 -14.84 -3.53 -9.60
C GLY A 234 -13.56 -3.18 -10.35
N SER A 235 -12.38 -3.61 -9.87
CA SER A 235 -11.12 -3.39 -10.59
C SER A 235 -10.78 -4.55 -11.53
N ASN A 236 -10.16 -5.59 -11.03
CA ASN A 236 -9.66 -6.70 -11.83
C ASN A 236 -10.16 -8.06 -11.31
N TRP A 237 -10.07 -9.08 -12.16
CA TRP A 237 -10.42 -10.43 -11.80
C TRP A 237 -9.40 -11.00 -10.80
N PRO A 238 -9.82 -11.43 -9.59
CA PRO A 238 -8.92 -12.00 -8.58
C PRO A 238 -8.62 -13.48 -8.89
N THR A 239 -8.09 -13.76 -10.08
CA THR A 239 -7.79 -15.12 -10.56
C THR A 239 -6.30 -15.31 -10.82
N PRO A 240 -5.79 -16.54 -10.74
CA PRO A 240 -4.40 -16.85 -11.08
C PRO A 240 -4.00 -16.42 -12.49
N GLU A 241 -4.90 -16.57 -13.48
CA GLU A 241 -4.67 -16.21 -14.88
C GLU A 241 -4.45 -14.70 -15.01
N PHE A 242 -5.30 -13.91 -14.35
CA PHE A 242 -5.13 -12.45 -14.35
C PHE A 242 -3.84 -12.04 -13.65
N PHE A 243 -3.51 -12.67 -12.53
CA PHE A 243 -2.26 -12.38 -11.82
C PHE A 243 -1.02 -12.68 -12.68
N ASN A 244 -1.04 -13.76 -13.45
CA ASN A 244 0.03 -14.08 -14.39
C ASN A 244 0.11 -13.04 -15.53
N THR A 245 -1.04 -12.57 -16.03
CA THR A 245 -1.08 -11.49 -17.01
C THR A 245 -0.49 -10.20 -16.45
N LEU A 246 -0.87 -9.80 -15.24
CA LEU A 246 -0.31 -8.65 -14.54
C LEU A 246 1.22 -8.75 -14.47
N LYS A 247 1.73 -9.88 -13.99
CA LYS A 247 3.18 -10.11 -13.83
C LYS A 247 3.95 -9.86 -15.14
N GLN A 248 3.38 -10.24 -16.29
CA GLN A 248 4.00 -10.06 -17.61
C GLN A 248 4.02 -8.60 -18.09
N HIS A 249 3.14 -7.75 -17.56
CA HIS A 249 3.00 -6.35 -18.00
C HIS A 249 3.64 -5.33 -17.05
N VAL A 250 4.13 -5.76 -15.89
CA VAL A 250 4.86 -4.86 -14.97
C VAL A 250 6.08 -4.27 -15.69
N PRO A 251 6.30 -2.95 -15.64
CA PRO A 251 7.45 -2.32 -16.27
C PRO A 251 8.78 -2.88 -15.75
N ASN A 252 9.82 -2.79 -16.57
CA ASN A 252 11.17 -3.15 -16.15
C ASN A 252 11.65 -2.28 -14.99
N ASN A 253 12.62 -2.77 -14.24
CA ASN A 253 13.18 -2.10 -13.07
C ASN A 253 12.09 -1.77 -12.03
N THR A 254 11.12 -2.68 -11.82
CA THR A 254 10.00 -2.49 -10.90
C THR A 254 9.92 -3.64 -9.90
N MET A 255 9.76 -3.29 -8.64
CA MET A 255 9.35 -4.20 -7.58
C MET A 255 7.82 -4.15 -7.45
N LEU A 256 7.21 -5.32 -7.45
CA LEU A 256 5.75 -5.45 -7.36
C LEU A 256 5.32 -5.77 -5.93
N GLY A 257 4.59 -4.87 -5.30
CA GLY A 257 3.76 -5.13 -4.15
C GLY A 257 2.32 -5.40 -4.57
N VAL A 258 1.59 -6.10 -3.75
CA VAL A 258 0.19 -6.47 -4.02
C VAL A 258 -0.70 -6.15 -2.84
N ILE A 259 -1.81 -5.51 -3.14
CA ILE A 259 -2.90 -5.19 -2.23
C ILE A 259 -4.13 -5.97 -2.68
N ALA A 260 -4.88 -6.52 -1.73
CA ALA A 260 -6.17 -7.11 -2.04
C ALA A 260 -7.17 -6.85 -0.92
N THR A 261 -8.40 -6.46 -1.27
CA THR A 261 -9.42 -6.05 -0.30
C THR A 261 -10.34 -7.21 0.09
N GLY A 262 -10.83 -7.17 1.33
CA GLY A 262 -11.83 -8.10 1.84
C GLY A 262 -11.39 -9.58 1.76
N ALA A 263 -12.29 -10.44 1.31
CA ALA A 263 -12.05 -11.89 1.24
C ALA A 263 -10.96 -12.30 0.25
N MET A 264 -10.60 -11.43 -0.70
CA MET A 264 -9.55 -11.68 -1.70
C MET A 264 -8.15 -11.56 -1.08
N GLN A 265 -7.98 -10.89 0.06
CA GLN A 265 -6.68 -10.52 0.59
C GLN A 265 -5.71 -11.71 0.67
N PHE A 266 -5.99 -12.69 1.48
CA PHE A 266 -5.02 -13.78 1.68
C PHE A 266 -4.84 -14.70 0.46
N PRO A 267 -5.88 -15.08 -0.30
CA PRO A 267 -5.70 -15.85 -1.53
C PRO A 267 -4.79 -15.16 -2.57
N ILE A 268 -5.01 -13.86 -2.81
CA ILE A 268 -4.21 -13.10 -3.77
C ILE A 268 -2.78 -12.87 -3.25
N LEU A 269 -2.64 -12.56 -1.96
CA LEU A 269 -1.31 -12.35 -1.38
C LEU A 269 -0.48 -13.63 -1.33
N ALA A 270 -1.09 -14.80 -1.18
CA ALA A 270 -0.38 -16.08 -1.32
C ALA A 270 0.15 -16.27 -2.75
N GLN A 271 -0.63 -15.92 -3.78
CA GLN A 271 -0.16 -15.93 -5.16
C GLN A 271 0.99 -14.92 -5.38
N ALA A 272 0.89 -13.73 -4.77
CA ALA A 272 1.94 -12.72 -4.81
C ALA A 272 3.26 -13.25 -4.22
N LEU A 273 3.20 -13.90 -3.06
CA LEU A 273 4.38 -14.52 -2.42
C LEU A 273 5.00 -15.60 -3.31
N ILE A 274 4.19 -16.47 -3.91
CA ILE A 274 4.65 -17.51 -4.85
C ILE A 274 5.30 -16.89 -6.09
N ALA A 275 4.72 -15.80 -6.61
CA ALA A 275 5.25 -15.12 -7.79
C ALA A 275 6.53 -14.31 -7.53
N GLY A 276 6.96 -14.17 -6.27
CA GLY A 276 8.11 -13.36 -5.90
C GLY A 276 7.80 -11.89 -5.60
N ALA A 277 6.52 -11.50 -5.59
CA ALA A 277 6.09 -10.16 -5.24
C ALA A 277 6.07 -9.93 -3.72
N HIS A 278 5.83 -8.68 -3.33
CA HIS A 278 5.68 -8.20 -1.95
C HIS A 278 4.20 -8.10 -1.59
N VAL A 279 3.88 -7.92 -0.31
CA VAL A 279 2.48 -8.02 0.17
C VAL A 279 2.11 -6.89 1.12
N ARG A 280 0.84 -6.47 1.05
CA ARG A 280 0.24 -5.53 1.99
C ARG A 280 -1.01 -6.16 2.62
N VAL A 281 -1.08 -6.08 3.95
CA VAL A 281 -2.23 -6.48 4.78
C VAL A 281 -2.65 -5.32 5.67
N GLY A 282 -3.77 -5.44 6.36
CA GLY A 282 -4.20 -4.48 7.37
C GLY A 282 -5.69 -4.21 7.32
N MET A 283 -6.20 -3.53 8.35
CA MET A 283 -7.62 -3.24 8.51
C MET A 283 -8.15 -2.20 7.53
N GLU A 284 -7.27 -1.43 6.90
CA GLU A 284 -7.63 -0.58 5.77
C GLU A 284 -8.24 -1.39 4.63
N ASP A 285 -7.60 -2.52 4.31
CA ASP A 285 -7.94 -3.35 3.15
C ASP A 285 -8.92 -4.47 3.52
N ASN A 286 -8.85 -4.99 4.75
CA ASN A 286 -9.69 -6.10 5.21
C ASN A 286 -9.81 -6.12 6.74
N VAL A 287 -11.02 -5.95 7.23
CA VAL A 287 -11.32 -5.97 8.67
C VAL A 287 -11.59 -7.39 9.23
N TYR A 288 -11.41 -8.45 8.42
CA TYR A 288 -11.68 -9.82 8.80
C TYR A 288 -10.45 -10.70 8.75
N ILE A 289 -10.24 -11.51 9.77
CA ILE A 289 -9.20 -12.56 9.77
C ILE A 289 -9.66 -13.82 9.03
N GLY A 290 -10.94 -13.99 8.85
CA GLY A 290 -11.58 -15.11 8.14
C GLY A 290 -13.08 -14.89 8.01
N LYS A 291 -13.77 -15.79 7.29
CA LYS A 291 -15.20 -15.66 7.02
C LYS A 291 -15.99 -15.44 8.32
N GLY A 292 -16.66 -14.29 8.44
CA GLY A 292 -17.50 -13.93 9.57
C GLY A 292 -16.77 -13.60 10.88
N ARG A 293 -15.42 -13.63 10.89
CA ARG A 293 -14.61 -13.30 12.09
C ARG A 293 -13.81 -12.03 11.84
N LYS A 294 -14.14 -10.97 12.55
CA LYS A 294 -13.36 -9.72 12.53
C LYS A 294 -11.94 -9.98 13.07
N ALA A 295 -10.98 -9.23 12.57
CA ALA A 295 -9.62 -9.25 13.10
C ALA A 295 -9.57 -8.56 14.47
N ASP A 296 -8.79 -9.10 15.38
CA ASP A 296 -8.60 -8.53 16.72
C ASP A 296 -7.62 -7.34 16.70
N SER A 297 -6.68 -7.33 15.72
CA SER A 297 -5.70 -6.25 15.53
C SER A 297 -5.11 -6.29 14.13
N ASN A 298 -4.43 -5.23 13.73
CA ASN A 298 -3.57 -5.22 12.54
C ASN A 298 -2.44 -6.26 12.65
N ALA A 299 -1.88 -6.43 13.85
CA ALA A 299 -0.84 -7.43 14.11
C ALA A 299 -1.32 -8.85 13.76
N GLN A 300 -2.57 -9.21 14.08
CA GLN A 300 -3.12 -10.53 13.74
C GLN A 300 -3.16 -10.79 12.23
N LEU A 301 -3.42 -9.76 11.41
CA LEU A 301 -3.40 -9.85 9.96
C LEU A 301 -1.95 -10.01 9.44
N VAL A 302 -1.01 -9.27 10.05
CA VAL A 302 0.44 -9.39 9.76
C VAL A 302 0.94 -10.78 10.13
N GLU A 303 0.64 -11.30 11.32
CA GLU A 303 1.02 -12.65 11.74
C GLU A 303 0.52 -13.72 10.77
N LYS A 304 -0.71 -13.55 10.27
CA LYS A 304 -1.28 -14.50 9.31
C LYS A 304 -0.51 -14.51 7.99
N ILE A 305 -0.20 -13.36 7.40
CA ILE A 305 0.55 -13.34 6.14
C ILE A 305 2.00 -13.77 6.34
N CYS A 306 2.62 -13.44 7.47
CA CYS A 306 3.94 -13.93 7.84
C CYS A 306 3.98 -15.44 7.94
N ARG A 307 2.99 -16.05 8.62
CA ARG A 307 2.87 -17.51 8.69
C ARG A 307 2.69 -18.14 7.30
N ILE A 308 1.87 -17.56 6.42
CA ILE A 308 1.72 -18.03 5.04
C ILE A 308 3.07 -17.98 4.30
N ALA A 309 3.82 -16.90 4.44
CA ALA A 309 5.15 -16.80 3.85
C ALA A 309 6.12 -17.86 4.38
N ASP A 310 6.12 -18.09 5.70
CA ASP A 310 6.95 -19.10 6.37
C ASP A 310 6.57 -20.51 5.92
N ASP A 311 5.29 -20.84 5.85
CA ASP A 311 4.78 -22.15 5.38
C ASP A 311 5.13 -22.42 3.90
N LEU A 312 5.19 -21.36 3.08
CA LEU A 312 5.66 -21.41 1.69
C LEU A 312 7.20 -21.47 1.57
N GLY A 313 7.93 -21.27 2.66
CA GLY A 313 9.39 -21.12 2.64
C GLY A 313 9.87 -19.81 2.02
N ARG A 314 9.01 -18.77 1.89
CA ARG A 314 9.39 -17.47 1.37
C ARG A 314 10.01 -16.62 2.49
N PRO A 315 11.28 -16.17 2.35
CA PRO A 315 11.89 -15.29 3.35
C PRO A 315 11.13 -13.97 3.47
N ARG A 316 11.06 -13.44 4.68
CA ARG A 316 10.53 -12.10 4.96
C ARG A 316 11.67 -11.11 5.12
N ALA A 317 11.50 -9.91 4.58
CA ALA A 317 12.50 -8.86 4.71
C ALA A 317 12.57 -8.34 6.15
N THR A 318 13.78 -8.00 6.59
CA THR A 318 13.96 -7.09 7.72
C THR A 318 13.76 -5.64 7.26
N CYS A 319 13.60 -4.68 8.19
CA CYS A 319 13.53 -3.27 7.83
C CYS A 319 14.78 -2.81 7.06
N GLU A 320 15.96 -3.27 7.46
CA GLU A 320 17.22 -2.98 6.77
C GLU A 320 17.21 -3.51 5.33
N GLN A 321 16.80 -4.75 5.12
CA GLN A 321 16.71 -5.35 3.79
C GLN A 321 15.67 -4.63 2.92
N ALA A 322 14.50 -4.31 3.48
CA ALA A 322 13.47 -3.56 2.76
C ALA A 322 13.96 -2.17 2.34
N ARG A 323 14.67 -1.46 3.22
CA ARG A 323 15.30 -0.17 2.91
C ARG A 323 16.33 -0.31 1.77
N ALA A 324 17.19 -1.30 1.84
CA ALA A 324 18.20 -1.54 0.81
C ALA A 324 17.54 -1.83 -0.55
N MET A 325 16.51 -2.69 -0.58
CA MET A 325 15.77 -3.00 -1.81
C MET A 325 15.09 -1.76 -2.42
N LEU A 326 14.53 -0.89 -1.59
CA LEU A 326 13.85 0.34 -2.03
C LEU A 326 14.80 1.53 -2.26
N GLY A 327 16.10 1.36 -1.99
CA GLY A 327 17.09 2.42 -2.08
C GLY A 327 16.98 3.49 -1.00
N LEU A 328 16.21 3.24 0.06
CA LEU A 328 16.03 4.18 1.16
C LEU A 328 17.28 4.22 2.04
N GLY A 329 17.65 5.42 2.47
CA GLY A 329 18.75 5.62 3.42
C GLY A 329 18.39 5.21 4.85
N ALA A 330 19.13 5.75 5.81
CA ALA A 330 18.82 5.60 7.24
C ALA A 330 17.40 6.08 7.56
N PRO A 331 16.75 5.52 8.61
CA PRO A 331 15.43 5.94 9.02
C PRO A 331 15.34 7.47 9.21
N ARG A 332 14.31 8.06 8.59
CA ARG A 332 14.08 9.51 8.67
C ARG A 332 13.72 9.90 10.11
N LYS A 333 14.31 10.99 10.57
CA LYS A 333 13.92 11.66 11.81
C LYS A 333 12.84 12.71 11.48
N TYR A 334 11.83 12.82 12.31
CA TYR A 334 10.72 13.77 12.19
C TYR A 334 10.75 14.80 13.27
#